data_d26db659df2d6fad2c72790613fa638a
#
_entry.id   d26db659df2d6fad2c72790613fa638a
#
_cell.length_a   1.000
_cell.length_b   1.000
_cell.length_c   1.000
_cell.angle_alpha   90.00
_cell.angle_beta   90.00
_cell.angle_gamma   90.00
#
_symmetry.space_group_name_H-M   'P 1'
#
loop_
_entity.id
_entity.type
_entity.pdbx_description
1 polymer ?
#
loop_
_entity_poly.entity_id
_entity_poly.type
_entity_poly.pdbx_seq_one_letter_code
_entity_poly.pdbx_strand_id
1 'polypeptide(L)'
;GLDDDEVLESDESQEPISAEEATFHEEGRSAEQPPVAHASEMRDDLHRFPRGPAPGPFLPGLLEWAGREGFDVARADAQRRRELVARRCDLRGWKDWAEPLDLWLEQYLAEPLRWPGGETSLAGLVAYQVEMEFWFATHQVQAEAIDALVRRHTLGGAARPALAPTLLNGMFKGFVDLVFEHQGRFYVADYKSNWLGADDGAY
;
A
#
# COMPACT_ATOMS: atom_id res chain seq x y z
N GLY A 1 -11.85 -52.23 41.50
CA GLY A 1 -11.14 -51.48 40.55
C GLY A 1 -11.88 -50.17 40.36
N LEU A 2 -11.34 -49.12 40.85
CA LEU A 2 -11.82 -47.76 40.67
C LEU A 2 -10.77 -47.08 39.78
N ASP A 3 -11.21 -46.70 38.62
CA ASP A 3 -10.40 -45.91 37.67
C ASP A 3 -10.74 -44.46 37.91
N ASP A 4 -9.75 -43.70 38.36
CA ASP A 4 -9.77 -42.24 38.43
C ASP A 4 -9.30 -41.71 37.11
N ASP A 5 -10.21 -41.22 36.27
CA ASP A 5 -9.94 -40.39 35.09
C ASP A 5 -9.66 -38.95 35.57
N GLU A 6 -8.41 -38.63 35.67
CA GLU A 6 -7.95 -37.26 35.91
C GLU A 6 -7.95 -36.48 34.59
N VAL A 7 -9.03 -35.71 34.40
CA VAL A 7 -9.15 -34.75 33.29
C VAL A 7 -8.26 -33.57 33.59
N LEU A 8 -7.11 -33.48 32.91
CA LEU A 8 -6.28 -32.29 32.89
C LEU A 8 -6.97 -31.21 32.03
N GLU A 9 -7.66 -30.29 32.69
CA GLU A 9 -8.04 -29.03 32.09
C GLU A 9 -6.80 -28.18 31.88
N SER A 10 -6.31 -28.11 30.64
CA SER A 10 -5.34 -27.10 30.21
C SER A 10 -6.09 -25.83 29.87
N ASP A 11 -6.20 -24.95 30.85
CA ASP A 11 -6.59 -23.55 30.68
C ASP A 11 -5.40 -22.79 30.08
N GLU A 12 -5.32 -22.76 28.76
CA GLU A 12 -4.46 -21.83 28.04
C GLU A 12 -5.33 -20.76 27.36
N SER A 13 -5.73 -19.80 28.19
CA SER A 13 -6.18 -18.49 27.74
C SER A 13 -5.01 -17.76 27.10
N GLN A 14 -4.71 -18.02 25.84
CA GLN A 14 -3.83 -17.14 25.06
C GLN A 14 -4.61 -15.91 24.67
N GLU A 15 -4.37 -14.84 25.41
CA GLU A 15 -4.76 -13.50 25.01
C GLU A 15 -4.10 -13.17 23.65
N PRO A 16 -4.81 -12.49 22.73
CA PRO A 16 -4.20 -12.04 21.48
C PRO A 16 -3.14 -11.01 21.81
N ILE A 17 -1.92 -11.25 21.32
CA ILE A 17 -0.82 -10.29 21.41
C ILE A 17 -1.30 -9.03 20.66
N SER A 18 -1.67 -8.02 21.42
CA SER A 18 -1.88 -6.67 20.89
C SER A 18 -0.55 -6.20 20.32
N ALA A 19 -0.60 -5.69 19.10
CA ALA A 19 0.55 -5.00 18.52
C ALA A 19 0.94 -3.87 19.46
N GLU A 20 2.03 -4.06 20.20
CA GLU A 20 2.65 -2.98 20.95
C GLU A 20 3.10 -1.93 19.94
N GLU A 21 2.42 -0.79 19.99
CA GLU A 21 2.91 0.45 19.42
C GLU A 21 4.27 0.73 20.04
N ALA A 22 5.32 0.50 19.27
CA ALA A 22 6.66 0.96 19.62
C ALA A 22 6.62 2.50 19.61
N THR A 23 6.35 3.10 20.75
CA THR A 23 6.51 4.52 20.98
C THR A 23 8.00 4.85 20.94
N PHE A 24 8.48 5.23 19.75
CA PHE A 24 9.75 5.93 19.66
C PHE A 24 9.57 7.30 20.27
N HIS A 25 10.20 7.55 21.41
CA HIS A 25 10.42 8.88 21.92
C HIS A 25 11.37 9.62 20.98
N GLU A 26 10.80 10.42 20.12
CA GLU A 26 11.54 11.36 19.29
C GLU A 26 11.80 12.62 20.12
N GLU A 27 13.05 12.74 20.59
CA GLU A 27 13.54 13.98 21.17
C GLU A 27 13.46 15.09 20.13
N GLY A 28 12.78 16.18 20.52
CA GLY A 28 12.42 17.32 19.69
C GLY A 28 13.55 17.86 18.81
N ARG A 29 13.45 17.61 17.53
CA ARG A 29 13.92 18.52 16.50
C ARG A 29 12.69 19.16 15.89
N SER A 30 12.53 20.45 16.19
CA SER A 30 11.62 21.35 15.49
C SER A 30 11.89 21.20 14.00
N ALA A 31 11.01 20.50 13.28
CA ALA A 31 11.03 20.49 11.84
C ALA A 31 10.69 21.91 11.39
N GLU A 32 11.69 22.64 10.89
CA GLU A 32 11.45 23.85 10.13
C GLU A 32 10.46 23.50 9.02
N GLN A 33 9.26 24.06 9.10
CA GLN A 33 8.29 23.97 8.03
C GLN A 33 8.92 24.63 6.80
N PRO A 34 8.98 23.93 5.66
CA PRO A 34 9.46 24.58 4.43
C PRO A 34 8.57 25.77 4.11
N PRO A 35 9.12 26.84 3.52
CA PRO A 35 8.37 28.04 3.20
C PRO A 35 7.16 27.71 2.35
N VAL A 36 6.03 28.33 2.68
CA VAL A 36 4.75 28.13 2.00
C VAL A 36 4.90 28.60 0.56
N ALA A 37 5.14 27.65 -0.35
CA ALA A 37 5.09 27.90 -1.78
C ALA A 37 3.64 28.23 -2.17
N HIS A 38 3.43 29.21 -3.03
CA HIS A 38 2.10 29.62 -3.45
C HIS A 38 1.37 28.46 -4.12
N ALA A 39 0.07 28.31 -3.87
CA ALA A 39 -0.78 27.20 -4.32
C ALA A 39 -0.70 26.91 -5.84
N SER A 40 -0.35 27.92 -6.66
CA SER A 40 -0.14 27.75 -8.10
C SER A 40 1.14 26.98 -8.47
N GLU A 41 2.18 27.02 -7.63
CA GLU A 41 3.43 26.30 -7.85
C GLU A 41 3.39 24.87 -7.36
N MET A 42 2.39 24.54 -6.52
CA MET A 42 2.19 23.20 -5.96
C MET A 42 1.40 22.28 -6.89
N ARG A 43 0.78 22.80 -7.94
CA ARG A 43 -0.12 22.05 -8.83
C ARG A 43 0.56 20.98 -9.66
N ASP A 44 1.84 21.17 -9.95
CA ASP A 44 2.56 20.36 -10.94
C ASP A 44 3.64 19.46 -10.32
N ASP A 45 3.81 19.46 -8.97
CA ASP A 45 4.98 18.79 -8.38
C ASP A 45 4.68 18.04 -7.07
N LEU A 46 4.12 16.83 -7.19
CA LEU A 46 3.99 15.90 -6.06
C LEU A 46 5.34 15.42 -5.50
N HIS A 47 6.44 15.68 -6.17
CA HIS A 47 7.77 15.39 -5.63
C HIS A 47 8.06 16.19 -4.35
N ARG A 48 7.32 17.28 -4.12
CA ARG A 48 7.36 18.10 -2.90
C ARG A 48 6.35 17.68 -1.83
N PHE A 49 5.49 16.70 -2.14
CA PHE A 49 4.54 16.19 -1.14
C PHE A 49 5.30 15.69 0.10
N PRO A 50 4.77 15.88 1.33
CA PRO A 50 5.42 15.43 2.55
C PRO A 50 5.87 13.98 2.46
N ARG A 51 6.99 13.66 3.12
CA ARG A 51 7.62 12.33 3.12
C ARG A 51 7.61 11.73 4.51
N GLY A 52 7.69 10.42 4.57
CA GLY A 52 7.82 9.71 5.83
C GLY A 52 6.69 8.70 6.10
N PRO A 53 6.63 8.14 7.31
CA PRO A 53 5.68 7.08 7.64
C PRO A 53 4.21 7.50 7.54
N ALA A 54 3.88 8.73 7.86
CA ALA A 54 2.50 9.22 7.82
C ALA A 54 2.00 9.55 6.39
N PRO A 55 2.79 10.21 5.50
CA PRO A 55 2.41 10.41 4.10
C PRO A 55 2.45 9.15 3.25
N GLY A 56 3.33 8.19 3.53
CA GLY A 56 3.52 6.97 2.73
C GLY A 56 2.22 6.24 2.39
N PRO A 57 1.36 5.90 3.37
CA PRO A 57 0.10 5.21 3.12
C PRO A 57 -1.01 6.10 2.53
N PHE A 58 -0.79 7.41 2.41
CA PHE A 58 -1.85 8.34 2.03
C PHE A 58 -2.24 8.20 0.56
N LEU A 59 -1.26 8.19 -0.35
CA LEU A 59 -1.52 8.05 -1.80
C LEU A 59 -2.13 6.68 -2.13
N PRO A 60 -1.56 5.54 -1.65
CA PRO A 60 -2.22 4.24 -1.79
C PRO A 60 -3.65 4.24 -1.24
N GLY A 61 -3.90 4.87 -0.09
CA GLY A 61 -5.24 4.98 0.48
C GLY A 61 -6.23 5.78 -0.38
N LEU A 62 -5.78 6.76 -1.16
CA LEU A 62 -6.63 7.43 -2.14
C LEU A 62 -6.99 6.50 -3.30
N LEU A 63 -6.04 5.70 -3.79
CA LEU A 63 -6.27 4.73 -4.86
C LEU A 63 -7.17 3.58 -4.40
N GLU A 64 -7.00 3.11 -3.18
CA GLU A 64 -7.89 2.12 -2.55
C GLU A 64 -9.34 2.63 -2.50
N TRP A 65 -9.54 3.87 -2.03
CA TRP A 65 -10.86 4.48 -2.04
C TRP A 65 -11.43 4.56 -3.46
N ALA A 66 -10.66 5.06 -4.42
CA ALA A 66 -11.10 5.18 -5.80
C ALA A 66 -11.49 3.82 -6.40
N GLY A 67 -10.73 2.77 -6.10
CA GLY A 67 -11.06 1.43 -6.55
C GLY A 67 -12.31 0.83 -5.90
N ARG A 68 -12.58 1.13 -4.64
CA ARG A 68 -13.81 0.70 -3.94
C ARG A 68 -15.07 1.43 -4.44
N GLU A 69 -14.93 2.69 -4.84
CA GLU A 69 -16.01 3.45 -5.46
C GLU A 69 -16.28 3.04 -6.92
N GLY A 70 -15.30 2.50 -7.58
CA GLY A 70 -15.16 2.34 -9.02
C GLY A 70 -14.19 3.39 -9.56
N PHE A 71 -13.10 2.97 -10.20
CA PHE A 71 -12.08 3.90 -10.69
C PHE A 71 -12.63 4.89 -11.72
N ASP A 72 -13.51 4.45 -12.59
CA ASP A 72 -14.23 5.26 -13.56
C ASP A 72 -15.19 6.27 -12.88
N VAL A 73 -15.94 5.79 -11.87
CA VAL A 73 -16.85 6.61 -11.07
C VAL A 73 -16.08 7.66 -10.26
N ALA A 74 -15.01 7.26 -9.57
CA ALA A 74 -14.19 8.17 -8.78
C ALA A 74 -13.53 9.25 -9.64
N ARG A 75 -13.17 8.91 -10.89
CA ARG A 75 -12.65 9.88 -11.85
C ARG A 75 -13.73 10.84 -12.32
N ALA A 76 -14.92 10.35 -12.66
CA ALA A 76 -16.02 11.14 -13.22
C ALA A 76 -16.68 12.07 -12.19
N ASP A 77 -16.83 11.63 -10.94
CA ASP A 77 -17.45 12.41 -9.87
C ASP A 77 -16.43 13.35 -9.19
N ALA A 78 -16.16 14.46 -9.85
CA ALA A 78 -15.22 15.48 -9.38
C ALA A 78 -15.61 16.07 -8.02
N GLN A 79 -16.89 16.21 -7.71
CA GLN A 79 -17.34 16.76 -6.45
C GLN A 79 -16.98 15.81 -5.29
N ARG A 80 -17.40 14.56 -5.40
CA ARG A 80 -17.14 13.53 -4.37
C ARG A 80 -15.66 13.31 -4.16
N ARG A 81 -14.86 13.30 -5.22
CA ARG A 81 -13.42 13.17 -5.16
C ARG A 81 -12.78 14.33 -4.40
N ARG A 82 -13.13 15.58 -4.73
CA ARG A 82 -12.63 16.78 -4.03
C ARG A 82 -13.00 16.79 -2.56
N GLU A 83 -14.24 16.49 -2.23
CA GLU A 83 -14.71 16.44 -0.84
C GLU A 83 -13.94 15.41 -0.01
N LEU A 84 -13.69 14.22 -0.59
CA LEU A 84 -12.91 13.19 0.07
C LEU A 84 -11.46 13.61 0.30
N VAL A 85 -10.79 14.07 -0.76
CA VAL A 85 -9.39 14.48 -0.70
C VAL A 85 -9.21 15.63 0.28
N ALA A 86 -10.05 16.66 0.20
CA ALA A 86 -10.01 17.79 1.11
C ALA A 86 -10.18 17.37 2.57
N ARG A 87 -11.15 16.51 2.88
CA ARG A 87 -11.36 15.99 4.23
C ARG A 87 -10.15 15.19 4.73
N ARG A 88 -9.58 14.33 3.90
CA ARG A 88 -8.41 13.52 4.29
C ARG A 88 -7.17 14.38 4.49
N CYS A 89 -6.98 15.43 3.70
CA CYS A 89 -5.92 16.41 3.87
C CYS A 89 -6.12 17.25 5.14
N ASP A 90 -7.34 17.71 5.40
CA ASP A 90 -7.65 18.50 6.59
C ASP A 90 -7.31 17.76 7.89
N LEU A 91 -7.68 16.48 7.98
CA LEU A 91 -7.37 15.63 9.14
C LEU A 91 -5.87 15.46 9.41
N ARG A 92 -5.01 15.76 8.43
CA ARG A 92 -3.54 15.64 8.53
C ARG A 92 -2.82 16.97 8.53
N GLY A 93 -3.54 18.09 8.50
CA GLY A 93 -2.95 19.43 8.41
C GLY A 93 -2.36 19.74 7.02
N TRP A 94 -2.80 19.04 5.98
CA TRP A 94 -2.30 19.19 4.60
C TRP A 94 -3.29 19.89 3.67
N LYS A 95 -4.00 20.89 4.18
CA LYS A 95 -5.06 21.60 3.43
C LYS A 95 -4.60 22.13 2.08
N ASP A 96 -3.38 22.64 2.02
CA ASP A 96 -2.81 23.23 0.82
C ASP A 96 -2.56 22.19 -0.29
N TRP A 97 -2.51 20.91 0.09
CA TRP A 97 -2.34 19.78 -0.84
C TRP A 97 -3.66 19.22 -1.38
N ALA A 98 -4.82 19.70 -0.92
CA ALA A 98 -6.09 19.13 -1.33
C ALA A 98 -6.36 19.27 -2.84
N GLU A 99 -6.14 20.44 -3.42
CA GLU A 99 -6.32 20.69 -4.85
C GLU A 99 -5.27 19.96 -5.72
N PRO A 100 -3.96 20.03 -5.39
CA PRO A 100 -2.94 19.27 -6.13
C PRO A 100 -3.20 17.76 -6.13
N LEU A 101 -3.62 17.19 -5.01
CA LEU A 101 -3.90 15.76 -4.89
C LEU A 101 -5.19 15.34 -5.58
N ASP A 102 -6.22 16.18 -5.62
CA ASP A 102 -7.42 15.91 -6.40
C ASP A 102 -7.09 15.86 -7.90
N LEU A 103 -6.33 16.84 -8.40
CA LEU A 103 -5.90 16.87 -9.79
C LEU A 103 -5.00 15.69 -10.14
N TRP A 104 -4.04 15.38 -9.27
CA TRP A 104 -3.19 14.19 -9.44
C TRP A 104 -4.03 12.91 -9.52
N LEU A 105 -4.98 12.71 -8.61
CA LEU A 105 -5.79 11.51 -8.59
C LEU A 105 -6.61 11.38 -9.87
N GLU A 106 -7.22 12.47 -10.34
CA GLU A 106 -7.95 12.47 -11.60
C GLU A 106 -7.09 12.04 -12.79
N GLN A 107 -5.88 12.62 -12.89
CA GLN A 107 -4.94 12.32 -13.97
C GLN A 107 -4.41 10.89 -13.86
N TYR A 108 -4.00 10.47 -12.66
CA TYR A 108 -3.47 9.14 -12.42
C TYR A 108 -4.47 8.03 -12.76
N LEU A 109 -5.74 8.23 -12.47
CA LEU A 109 -6.80 7.27 -12.84
C LEU A 109 -6.98 7.13 -14.36
N ALA A 110 -6.60 8.13 -15.13
CA ALA A 110 -6.68 8.14 -16.59
C ALA A 110 -5.37 7.73 -17.28
N GLU A 111 -4.25 7.81 -16.56
CA GLU A 111 -2.92 7.56 -17.13
C GLU A 111 -2.80 6.13 -17.65
N PRO A 112 -2.25 5.94 -18.87
CA PRO A 112 -2.03 4.62 -19.42
C PRO A 112 -1.01 3.82 -18.61
N LEU A 113 -1.45 2.72 -18.03
CA LEU A 113 -0.59 1.69 -17.45
C LEU A 113 -0.15 0.74 -18.56
N ARG A 114 1.17 0.58 -18.73
CA ARG A 114 1.76 -0.27 -19.77
C ARG A 114 2.54 -1.41 -19.15
N TRP A 115 2.33 -2.62 -19.69
CA TRP A 115 3.07 -3.81 -19.28
C TRP A 115 3.30 -4.74 -20.50
N PRO A 116 4.22 -5.72 -20.41
CA PRO A 116 4.43 -6.67 -21.48
C PRO A 116 3.20 -7.54 -21.76
N GLY A 117 2.26 -7.08 -22.51
CA GLY A 117 1.02 -7.81 -22.83
C GLY A 117 -0.23 -6.97 -22.84
N GLY A 118 -0.11 -5.65 -22.62
CA GLY A 118 -1.26 -4.77 -22.72
C GLY A 118 -1.02 -3.34 -22.25
N GLU A 119 -2.03 -2.55 -22.44
CA GLU A 119 -2.14 -1.20 -21.94
C GLU A 119 -3.60 -0.94 -21.52
N THR A 120 -3.81 -0.33 -20.39
CA THR A 120 -5.10 0.20 -19.96
C THR A 120 -4.87 1.32 -18.95
N SER A 121 -5.92 2.00 -18.50
CA SER A 121 -5.85 2.89 -17.34
C SER A 121 -6.60 2.28 -16.17
N LEU A 122 -6.41 2.80 -14.95
CA LEU A 122 -7.22 2.35 -13.80
C LEU A 122 -8.71 2.57 -14.08
N ALA A 123 -9.07 3.75 -14.62
CA ALA A 123 -10.44 4.05 -14.99
C ALA A 123 -10.98 3.20 -16.15
N GLY A 124 -10.12 2.53 -16.91
CA GLY A 124 -10.50 1.61 -17.98
C GLY A 124 -10.67 0.15 -17.54
N LEU A 125 -10.38 -0.16 -16.27
CA LEU A 125 -10.54 -1.51 -15.73
C LEU A 125 -12.02 -1.85 -15.53
N VAL A 126 -12.45 -3.01 -16.03
CA VAL A 126 -13.84 -3.49 -15.90
C VAL A 126 -13.96 -4.54 -14.80
N ALA A 127 -12.99 -5.45 -14.71
CA ALA A 127 -12.98 -6.52 -13.74
C ALA A 127 -11.71 -6.42 -12.88
N TYR A 128 -11.88 -6.02 -11.62
CA TYR A 128 -10.76 -5.86 -10.70
C TYR A 128 -11.22 -5.98 -9.24
N GLN A 129 -10.26 -6.16 -8.35
CA GLN A 129 -10.45 -6.15 -6.91
C GLN A 129 -9.28 -5.39 -6.27
N VAL A 130 -9.60 -4.44 -5.39
CA VAL A 130 -8.63 -3.72 -4.55
C VAL A 130 -8.54 -4.36 -3.18
N GLU A 131 -7.36 -4.27 -2.55
CA GLU A 131 -7.11 -4.81 -1.21
C GLU A 131 -7.58 -6.27 -1.07
N MET A 132 -7.23 -7.11 -2.05
CA MET A 132 -7.59 -8.51 -2.02
C MET A 132 -6.84 -9.22 -0.90
N GLU A 133 -7.57 -9.60 0.14
CA GLU A 133 -7.02 -10.39 1.24
C GLU A 133 -6.81 -11.84 0.82
N PHE A 134 -5.65 -12.40 1.16
CA PHE A 134 -5.38 -13.82 0.97
C PHE A 134 -4.86 -14.47 2.25
N TRP A 135 -5.15 -15.75 2.37
CA TRP A 135 -4.71 -16.61 3.46
C TRP A 135 -4.21 -17.93 2.89
N PHE A 136 -3.06 -18.40 3.33
CA PHE A 136 -2.62 -19.75 3.03
C PHE A 136 -1.86 -20.37 4.18
N ALA A 137 -2.06 -21.69 4.37
CA ALA A 137 -1.35 -22.46 5.35
C ALA A 137 0.07 -22.80 4.85
N THR A 138 1.05 -22.69 5.73
CA THR A 138 2.42 -23.13 5.46
C THR A 138 2.81 -24.20 6.47
N HIS A 139 3.55 -25.21 6.00
CA HIS A 139 4.11 -26.23 6.84
C HIS A 139 5.57 -26.49 6.42
N GLN A 140 6.50 -26.22 7.34
CA GLN A 140 7.93 -26.40 7.13
C GLN A 140 8.49 -25.73 5.86
N VAL A 141 7.98 -24.57 5.50
CA VAL A 141 8.49 -23.80 4.37
C VAL A 141 9.78 -23.10 4.78
N GLN A 142 10.84 -23.32 4.00
CA GLN A 142 12.13 -22.67 4.22
C GLN A 142 12.10 -21.23 3.69
N ALA A 143 12.41 -20.26 4.53
CA ALA A 143 12.44 -18.83 4.14
C ALA A 143 13.45 -18.59 3.00
N GLU A 144 14.55 -19.32 2.96
CA GLU A 144 15.56 -19.24 1.91
C GLU A 144 15.02 -19.67 0.54
N ALA A 145 14.09 -20.63 0.50
CA ALA A 145 13.47 -21.06 -0.75
C ALA A 145 12.58 -19.94 -1.32
N ILE A 146 11.83 -19.24 -0.47
CA ILE A 146 11.06 -18.05 -0.86
C ILE A 146 12.01 -16.94 -1.32
N ASP A 147 13.07 -16.68 -0.54
CA ASP A 147 14.06 -15.65 -0.87
C ASP A 147 14.73 -15.89 -2.22
N ALA A 148 15.06 -17.13 -2.52
CA ALA A 148 15.64 -17.52 -3.81
C ALA A 148 14.68 -17.26 -4.99
N LEU A 149 13.38 -17.55 -4.81
CA LEU A 149 12.35 -17.26 -5.82
C LEU A 149 12.20 -15.73 -6.02
N VAL A 150 12.09 -14.98 -4.94
CA VAL A 150 11.96 -13.51 -5.00
C VAL A 150 13.18 -12.91 -5.71
N ARG A 151 14.40 -13.33 -5.37
CA ARG A 151 15.62 -12.86 -6.03
C ARG A 151 15.65 -13.15 -7.52
N ARG A 152 15.17 -14.31 -7.91
CA ARG A 152 15.14 -14.72 -9.32
C ARG A 152 14.21 -13.85 -10.17
N HIS A 153 13.11 -13.39 -9.60
CA HIS A 153 12.00 -12.78 -10.33
C HIS A 153 11.81 -11.28 -10.06
N THR A 154 12.64 -10.68 -9.20
CA THR A 154 12.55 -9.27 -8.88
C THR A 154 13.85 -8.51 -9.14
N LEU A 155 13.74 -7.23 -9.46
CA LEU A 155 14.86 -6.29 -9.61
C LEU A 155 16.01 -6.82 -10.51
N GLY A 156 15.69 -7.58 -11.54
CA GLY A 156 16.71 -8.15 -12.45
C GLY A 156 17.74 -9.03 -11.76
N GLY A 157 17.43 -9.59 -10.58
CA GLY A 157 18.38 -10.40 -9.80
C GLY A 157 19.40 -9.59 -9.02
N ALA A 158 19.17 -8.27 -8.82
CA ALA A 158 20.07 -7.42 -8.03
C ALA A 158 20.34 -7.99 -6.63
N ALA A 159 21.59 -7.84 -6.20
CA ALA A 159 22.02 -8.33 -4.89
C ALA A 159 21.29 -7.54 -3.77
N ARG A 160 20.75 -8.24 -2.79
CA ARG A 160 20.16 -7.70 -1.58
C ARG A 160 20.50 -8.59 -0.39
N PRO A 161 20.37 -8.12 0.86
CA PRO A 161 20.55 -8.96 2.03
C PRO A 161 19.66 -10.21 1.96
N ALA A 162 20.22 -11.36 2.32
CA ALA A 162 19.48 -12.61 2.41
C ALA A 162 18.55 -12.61 3.62
N LEU A 163 17.41 -13.28 3.53
CA LEU A 163 16.62 -13.60 4.72
C LEU A 163 17.38 -14.60 5.60
N ALA A 164 17.24 -14.44 6.91
CA ALA A 164 17.80 -15.41 7.84
C ALA A 164 17.12 -16.78 7.64
N PRO A 165 17.88 -17.88 7.75
CA PRO A 165 17.33 -19.22 7.70
C PRO A 165 16.25 -19.43 8.76
N THR A 166 15.04 -19.73 8.32
CA THR A 166 13.89 -19.90 9.23
C THR A 166 12.88 -20.86 8.61
N LEU A 167 12.33 -21.73 9.43
CA LEU A 167 11.19 -22.57 9.05
C LEU A 167 9.88 -21.83 9.36
N LEU A 168 9.09 -21.64 8.33
CA LEU A 168 7.80 -20.97 8.41
C LEU A 168 6.70 -22.01 8.57
N ASN A 169 5.92 -21.88 9.63
CA ASN A 169 4.77 -22.71 9.93
C ASN A 169 3.60 -21.82 10.35
N GLY A 170 2.38 -22.19 9.95
CA GLY A 170 1.17 -21.50 10.36
C GLY A 170 0.40 -20.92 9.17
N MET A 171 -0.37 -19.87 9.43
CA MET A 171 -1.17 -19.17 8.44
C MET A 171 -0.47 -17.88 8.00
N PHE A 172 -0.25 -17.76 6.70
CA PHE A 172 0.18 -16.50 6.10
C PHE A 172 -1.05 -15.72 5.65
N LYS A 173 -1.09 -14.46 6.04
CA LYS A 173 -2.07 -13.48 5.62
C LYS A 173 -1.36 -12.35 4.88
N GLY A 174 -1.95 -11.89 3.81
CA GLY A 174 -1.46 -10.71 3.09
C GLY A 174 -2.59 -10.03 2.34
N PHE A 175 -2.26 -8.88 1.78
CA PHE A 175 -3.14 -8.09 0.93
C PHE A 175 -2.41 -7.83 -0.39
N VAL A 176 -3.19 -7.84 -1.46
CA VAL A 176 -2.75 -7.43 -2.78
C VAL A 176 -3.46 -6.14 -3.11
N ASP A 177 -2.73 -5.07 -3.38
CA ASP A 177 -3.31 -3.74 -3.58
C ASP A 177 -4.34 -3.72 -4.70
N LEU A 178 -4.02 -4.35 -5.83
CA LEU A 178 -4.89 -4.44 -6.98
C LEU A 178 -4.69 -5.75 -7.74
N VAL A 179 -5.77 -6.47 -7.97
CA VAL A 179 -5.83 -7.58 -8.94
C VAL A 179 -6.83 -7.19 -10.02
N PHE A 180 -6.48 -7.36 -11.29
CA PHE A 180 -7.39 -7.06 -12.38
C PHE A 180 -7.29 -8.10 -13.51
N GLU A 181 -8.37 -8.21 -14.26
CA GLU A 181 -8.42 -9.03 -15.47
C GLU A 181 -8.30 -8.12 -16.70
N HIS A 182 -7.47 -8.51 -17.64
CA HIS A 182 -7.37 -7.87 -18.95
C HIS A 182 -7.12 -8.92 -20.03
N GLN A 183 -7.99 -8.97 -21.04
CA GLN A 183 -7.90 -9.90 -22.16
C GLN A 183 -7.76 -11.39 -21.75
N GLY A 184 -8.54 -11.81 -20.74
CA GLY A 184 -8.56 -13.19 -20.26
C GLY A 184 -7.37 -13.58 -19.38
N ARG A 185 -6.56 -12.62 -18.92
CA ARG A 185 -5.44 -12.83 -18.00
C ARG A 185 -5.59 -12.00 -16.73
N PHE A 186 -5.13 -12.56 -15.63
CA PHE A 186 -5.08 -11.85 -14.36
C PHE A 186 -3.72 -11.22 -14.15
N TYR A 187 -3.74 -10.01 -13.64
CA TYR A 187 -2.57 -9.21 -13.30
C TYR A 187 -2.65 -8.78 -11.85
N VAL A 188 -1.48 -8.67 -11.22
CA VAL A 188 -1.32 -8.15 -9.86
C VAL A 188 -0.50 -6.88 -9.96
N ALA A 189 -0.99 -5.82 -9.34
CA ALA A 189 -0.28 -4.56 -9.20
C ALA A 189 -0.17 -4.18 -7.74
N ASP A 190 0.94 -3.53 -7.40
CA ASP A 190 1.25 -3.06 -6.06
C ASP A 190 1.64 -1.57 -6.16
N TYR A 191 1.05 -0.74 -5.29
CA TYR A 191 1.29 0.69 -5.29
C TYR A 191 2.52 1.04 -4.46
N LYS A 192 3.46 1.75 -5.06
CA LYS A 192 4.65 2.24 -4.36
C LYS A 192 4.65 3.75 -4.31
N SER A 193 4.68 4.29 -3.12
CA SER A 193 4.78 5.73 -2.84
C SER A 193 6.19 6.16 -2.42
N ASN A 194 7.19 5.37 -2.78
CA ASN A 194 8.58 5.71 -2.50
C ASN A 194 8.99 6.96 -3.28
N TRP A 195 9.64 7.88 -2.58
CA TRP A 195 10.26 9.00 -3.27
C TRP A 195 11.53 8.54 -3.98
N LEU A 196 11.61 8.74 -5.28
CA LEU A 196 12.73 8.31 -6.11
C LEU A 196 13.60 9.48 -6.57
N GLY A 197 13.12 10.71 -6.49
CA GLY A 197 13.88 11.89 -6.89
C GLY A 197 13.07 13.18 -6.83
N ALA A 198 13.74 14.29 -7.12
CA ALA A 198 13.13 15.62 -7.07
C ALA A 198 12.29 15.95 -8.32
N ASP A 199 12.40 15.16 -9.36
CA ASP A 199 11.70 15.32 -10.64
C ASP A 199 11.56 13.98 -11.36
N ASP A 200 10.77 13.96 -12.44
CA ASP A 200 10.49 12.76 -13.22
C ASP A 200 11.73 12.14 -13.91
N GLY A 201 12.80 12.91 -14.08
CA GLY A 201 14.05 12.42 -14.64
C GLY A 201 14.92 11.62 -13.68
N ALA A 202 14.51 11.53 -12.42
CA ALA A 202 15.24 10.81 -11.36
C ALA A 202 14.84 9.30 -11.26
N TYR A 203 13.95 8.82 -12.11
CA TYR A 203 13.44 7.44 -12.14
C TYR A 203 14.25 6.54 -13.07
#